data_b9abb04f2b62a3b6f0de532007bc3e25
#
_entry.id   b9abb04f2b62a3b6f0de532007bc3e25
#
_cell.length_a   1.000
_cell.length_b   1.000
_cell.length_c   1.000
_cell.angle_alpha   90.00
_cell.angle_beta   90.00
_cell.angle_gamma   90.00
#
_symmetry.space_group_name_H-M   'P 1'
#
loop_
_entity.id
_entity.type
_entity.pdbx_description
1 polymer ?
#
loop_
_entity_poly.entity_id
_entity_poly.type
_entity_poly.pdbx_seq_one_letter_code
_entity_poly.pdbx_strand_id
1 'polypeptide(L)'
;MPRKGWVVRRRIPGDPVYNSDLVQKFISSMMYDGKRSTAQTIFYDAMDQVAKKTNDDAFKLFKKAIENCKPTLEVKSRRVGGANYQVPVEVNPFRRQSLAIRWLLQYSRERAGKTMTDKLAEELLDAANARGGAMKKKEDVHRMAEANRAFAHYRW
;
A
#
# COMPACT_ATOMS: atom_id res chain seq x y z
N MET A 1 3.26 -25.51 5.43
CA MET A 1 4.05 -24.48 6.13
C MET A 1 5.27 -25.14 6.73
N PRO A 2 6.48 -24.58 6.57
CA PRO A 2 7.66 -25.14 7.21
C PRO A 2 7.52 -25.01 8.73
N ARG A 3 7.75 -26.12 9.43
CA ARG A 3 7.69 -26.14 10.90
C ARG A 3 8.99 -25.66 11.56
N LYS A 4 10.12 -25.70 10.81
CA LYS A 4 11.44 -25.28 11.28
C LYS A 4 12.15 -24.52 10.15
N GLY A 5 12.88 -23.47 10.53
CA GLY A 5 13.71 -22.69 9.65
C GLY A 5 13.03 -21.47 9.01
N TRP A 6 13.83 -20.61 8.46
CA TRP A 6 13.43 -19.39 7.79
C TRP A 6 13.00 -19.69 6.37
N VAL A 7 11.84 -19.14 5.95
CA VAL A 7 11.43 -19.19 4.56
C VAL A 7 12.16 -18.11 3.79
N VAL A 8 13.04 -18.51 2.88
CA VAL A 8 13.72 -17.59 1.98
C VAL A 8 12.69 -16.94 1.06
N ARG A 9 12.59 -15.62 1.09
CA ARG A 9 11.69 -14.88 0.19
C ARG A 9 12.20 -14.98 -1.24
N ARG A 10 11.33 -15.40 -2.15
CA ARG A 10 11.66 -15.42 -3.57
C ARG A 10 11.95 -14.00 -4.06
N ARG A 11 12.99 -13.83 -4.86
CA ARG A 11 13.22 -12.60 -5.59
C ARG A 11 12.14 -12.45 -6.66
N ILE A 12 11.51 -11.29 -6.70
CA ILE A 12 10.55 -10.94 -7.73
C ILE A 12 11.35 -10.28 -8.85
N PRO A 13 11.25 -10.73 -10.11
CA PRO A 13 11.91 -10.04 -11.22
C PRO A 13 11.34 -8.62 -11.33
N GLY A 14 12.18 -7.68 -11.72
CA GLY A 14 11.75 -6.32 -11.97
C GLY A 14 10.74 -6.23 -13.11
N ASP A 15 9.95 -5.17 -13.10
CA ASP A 15 9.04 -4.87 -14.21
C ASP A 15 9.83 -4.54 -15.49
N PRO A 16 9.41 -5.02 -16.67
CA PRO A 16 10.17 -4.82 -17.90
C PRO A 16 10.30 -3.35 -18.35
N VAL A 17 9.34 -2.49 -18.00
CA VAL A 17 9.34 -1.07 -18.40
C VAL A 17 10.15 -0.22 -17.42
N TYR A 18 9.88 -0.34 -16.13
CA TYR A 18 10.50 0.48 -15.08
C TYR A 18 11.66 -0.21 -14.36
N ASN A 19 11.96 -1.46 -14.69
CA ASN A 19 12.97 -2.31 -14.04
C ASN A 19 12.91 -2.25 -12.50
N SER A 20 11.68 -2.31 -11.95
CA SER A 20 11.41 -2.09 -10.53
C SER A 20 10.58 -3.21 -9.91
N ASP A 21 11.11 -3.80 -8.82
CA ASP A 21 10.39 -4.79 -8.00
C ASP A 21 9.11 -4.22 -7.38
N LEU A 22 9.11 -2.89 -7.09
CA LEU A 22 7.97 -2.21 -6.50
C LEU A 22 6.78 -2.19 -7.45
N VAL A 23 7.02 -1.84 -8.72
CA VAL A 23 6.01 -1.86 -9.79
C VAL A 23 5.47 -3.26 -9.97
N GLN A 24 6.35 -4.25 -10.06
CA GLN A 24 5.95 -5.63 -10.21
C GLN A 24 5.07 -6.13 -9.04
N LYS A 25 5.39 -5.76 -7.81
CA LYS A 25 4.55 -6.06 -6.63
C LYS A 25 3.19 -5.37 -6.70
N PHE A 26 3.17 -4.12 -7.16
CA PHE A 26 1.94 -3.36 -7.31
C PHE A 26 1.00 -4.01 -8.33
N ILE A 27 1.51 -4.33 -9.53
CA ILE A 27 0.75 -5.02 -10.59
C ILE A 27 0.24 -6.37 -10.09
N SER A 28 1.09 -7.16 -9.43
CA SER A 28 0.70 -8.47 -8.88
C SER A 28 -0.39 -8.36 -7.80
N SER A 29 -0.39 -7.27 -7.02
CA SER A 29 -1.41 -7.01 -6.00
C SER A 29 -2.72 -6.48 -6.58
N MET A 30 -2.64 -5.82 -7.74
CA MET A 30 -3.82 -5.30 -8.46
C MET A 30 -4.54 -6.41 -9.24
N MET A 31 -3.81 -7.42 -9.67
CA MET A 31 -4.30 -8.52 -10.50
C MET A 31 -5.44 -9.30 -9.83
N TYR A 32 -6.49 -9.62 -10.59
CA TYR A 32 -7.55 -10.55 -10.24
C TYR A 32 -7.50 -11.78 -11.15
N ASP A 33 -7.86 -12.95 -10.66
CA ASP A 33 -8.03 -14.20 -11.40
C ASP A 33 -6.83 -14.59 -12.29
N GLY A 34 -5.62 -14.16 -11.90
CA GLY A 34 -4.41 -14.41 -12.69
C GLY A 34 -4.28 -13.57 -13.96
N LYS A 35 -5.19 -12.60 -14.22
CA LYS A 35 -5.20 -11.76 -15.42
C LYS A 35 -4.10 -10.68 -15.37
N ARG A 36 -2.86 -11.10 -15.50
CA ARG A 36 -1.69 -10.22 -15.36
C ARG A 36 -1.59 -9.18 -16.46
N SER A 37 -1.84 -9.56 -17.73
CA SER A 37 -1.77 -8.63 -18.87
C SER A 37 -2.72 -7.46 -18.69
N THR A 38 -3.97 -7.72 -18.30
CA THR A 38 -4.96 -6.68 -18.00
C THR A 38 -4.48 -5.74 -16.89
N ALA A 39 -3.91 -6.29 -15.81
CA ALA A 39 -3.38 -5.47 -14.72
C ALA A 39 -2.19 -4.61 -15.16
N GLN A 40 -1.31 -5.13 -16.02
CA GLN A 40 -0.20 -4.38 -16.59
C GLN A 40 -0.69 -3.22 -17.46
N THR A 41 -1.63 -3.47 -18.36
CA THR A 41 -2.22 -2.43 -19.22
C THR A 41 -2.84 -1.31 -18.37
N ILE A 42 -3.68 -1.66 -17.39
CA ILE A 42 -4.30 -0.67 -16.49
C ILE A 42 -3.23 0.17 -15.77
N PHE A 43 -2.16 -0.47 -15.28
CA PHE A 43 -1.11 0.24 -14.57
C PHE A 43 -0.34 1.20 -15.49
N TYR A 44 0.07 0.75 -16.67
CA TYR A 44 0.83 1.61 -17.59
C TYR A 44 -0.02 2.76 -18.13
N ASP A 45 -1.26 2.50 -18.50
CA ASP A 45 -2.20 3.55 -18.92
C ASP A 45 -2.44 4.58 -17.80
N ALA A 46 -2.52 4.13 -16.54
CA ALA A 46 -2.64 5.03 -15.41
C ALA A 46 -1.38 5.89 -15.23
N MET A 47 -0.19 5.31 -15.38
CA MET A 47 1.07 6.04 -15.32
C MET A 47 1.20 7.07 -16.44
N ASP A 48 0.77 6.74 -17.65
CA ASP A 48 0.72 7.67 -18.78
C ASP A 48 -0.23 8.84 -18.52
N GLN A 49 -1.38 8.57 -17.92
CA GLN A 49 -2.31 9.62 -17.49
C GLN A 49 -1.71 10.54 -16.42
N VAL A 50 -1.01 9.97 -15.44
CA VAL A 50 -0.30 10.74 -14.40
C VAL A 50 0.75 11.64 -15.05
N ALA A 51 1.57 11.11 -15.97
CA ALA A 51 2.57 11.90 -16.68
C ALA A 51 1.95 13.06 -17.47
N LYS A 52 0.85 12.79 -18.20
CA LYS A 52 0.13 13.82 -18.97
C LYS A 52 -0.48 14.93 -18.11
N LYS A 53 -0.97 14.58 -16.91
CA LYS A 53 -1.61 15.56 -16.00
C LYS A 53 -0.61 16.44 -15.26
N THR A 54 0.59 15.94 -14.98
CA THR A 54 1.57 16.64 -14.13
C THR A 54 2.76 17.20 -14.90
N ASN A 55 3.01 16.71 -16.12
CA ASN A 55 4.22 16.95 -16.90
C ASN A 55 5.51 16.56 -16.16
N ASP A 56 5.40 15.72 -15.14
CA ASP A 56 6.49 15.20 -14.31
C ASP A 56 6.72 13.71 -14.58
N ASP A 57 7.86 13.21 -14.06
CA ASP A 57 8.18 11.78 -14.10
C ASP A 57 7.15 10.98 -13.24
N ALA A 58 6.25 10.27 -13.92
CA ALA A 58 5.21 9.46 -13.29
C ALA A 58 5.79 8.42 -12.31
N PHE A 59 6.97 7.87 -12.60
CA PHE A 59 7.60 6.89 -11.72
C PHE A 59 8.06 7.50 -10.39
N LYS A 60 8.58 8.74 -10.41
CA LYS A 60 8.92 9.48 -9.18
C LYS A 60 7.66 9.76 -8.36
N LEU A 61 6.59 10.20 -9.01
CA LEU A 61 5.30 10.44 -8.35
C LEU A 61 4.72 9.16 -7.75
N PHE A 62 4.78 8.04 -8.46
CA PHE A 62 4.37 6.74 -7.95
C PHE A 62 5.15 6.33 -6.70
N LYS A 63 6.49 6.45 -6.72
CA LYS A 63 7.32 6.19 -5.54
C LYS A 63 6.94 7.09 -4.37
N LYS A 64 6.74 8.38 -4.62
CA LYS A 64 6.32 9.37 -3.62
C LYS A 64 4.95 9.01 -3.03
N ALA A 65 3.98 8.64 -3.86
CA ALA A 65 2.65 8.21 -3.42
C ALA A 65 2.73 7.00 -2.46
N ILE A 66 3.50 5.98 -2.82
CA ILE A 66 3.71 4.82 -1.96
C ILE A 66 4.40 5.22 -0.65
N GLU A 67 5.45 6.03 -0.71
CA GLU A 67 6.19 6.46 0.49
C GLU A 67 5.29 7.23 1.45
N ASN A 68 4.48 8.14 0.92
CA ASN A 68 3.50 8.88 1.71
C ASN A 68 2.48 7.96 2.41
N CYS A 69 2.05 6.89 1.75
CA CYS A 69 1.05 5.95 2.29
C CYS A 69 1.62 4.91 3.26
N LYS A 70 2.95 4.78 3.39
CA LYS A 70 3.55 3.79 4.33
C LYS A 70 3.25 4.15 5.78
N PRO A 71 2.59 3.27 6.57
CA PRO A 71 2.39 3.50 7.99
C PRO A 71 3.64 3.15 8.80
N THR A 72 3.91 3.90 9.86
CA THR A 72 4.96 3.58 10.84
C THR A 72 4.46 2.68 11.96
N LEU A 73 3.19 2.87 12.35
CA LEU A 73 2.53 2.15 13.44
C LEU A 73 1.29 1.41 12.91
N GLU A 74 0.98 0.29 13.52
CA GLU A 74 -0.30 -0.40 13.38
C GLU A 74 -0.81 -0.83 14.76
N VAL A 75 -2.10 -1.11 14.86
CA VAL A 75 -2.70 -1.62 16.09
C VAL A 75 -2.96 -3.11 15.95
N LYS A 76 -2.51 -3.89 16.93
CA LYS A 76 -2.77 -5.32 17.01
C LYS A 76 -3.56 -5.65 18.26
N SER A 77 -4.57 -6.47 18.11
CA SER A 77 -5.35 -6.99 19.24
C SER A 77 -4.54 -8.03 20.00
N ARG A 78 -4.45 -7.89 21.34
CA ARG A 78 -3.85 -8.85 22.25
C ARG A 78 -4.81 -9.16 23.41
N ARG A 79 -4.98 -10.43 23.71
CA ARG A 79 -5.79 -10.85 24.86
C ARG A 79 -4.92 -11.00 26.11
N VAL A 80 -5.25 -10.24 27.14
CA VAL A 80 -4.57 -10.29 28.44
C VAL A 80 -5.62 -10.38 29.52
N GLY A 81 -5.54 -11.40 30.40
CA GLY A 81 -6.46 -11.55 31.52
C GLY A 81 -7.94 -11.67 31.13
N GLY A 82 -8.23 -12.19 29.90
CA GLY A 82 -9.60 -12.31 29.38
C GLY A 82 -10.12 -11.09 28.60
N ALA A 83 -9.48 -9.92 28.70
CA ALA A 83 -9.82 -8.73 27.94
C ALA A 83 -8.95 -8.58 26.67
N ASN A 84 -9.53 -8.01 25.60
CA ASN A 84 -8.82 -7.73 24.35
C ASN A 84 -8.34 -6.27 24.35
N TYR A 85 -7.02 -6.09 24.31
CA TYR A 85 -6.39 -4.78 24.21
C TYR A 85 -5.88 -4.52 22.80
N GLN A 86 -6.05 -3.28 22.37
CA GLN A 86 -5.50 -2.80 21.09
C GLN A 86 -4.10 -2.23 21.36
N VAL A 87 -3.06 -3.00 20.98
CA VAL A 87 -1.67 -2.65 21.27
C VAL A 87 -1.01 -2.02 20.05
N PRO A 88 -0.46 -0.79 20.15
CA PRO A 88 0.29 -0.17 19.07
C PRO A 88 1.65 -0.86 18.89
N VAL A 89 1.96 -1.23 17.66
CA VAL A 89 3.20 -1.93 17.29
C VAL A 89 3.81 -1.27 16.06
N GLU A 90 5.14 -1.17 16.03
CA GLU A 90 5.86 -0.71 14.86
C GLU A 90 5.72 -1.70 13.71
N VAL A 91 5.51 -1.16 12.51
CA VAL A 91 5.33 -1.99 11.31
C VAL A 91 6.69 -2.30 10.69
N ASN A 92 6.93 -3.58 10.39
CA ASN A 92 8.12 -4.00 9.66
C ASN A 92 8.18 -3.36 8.27
N PRO A 93 9.36 -2.92 7.76
CA PRO A 93 9.51 -2.24 6.47
C PRO A 93 8.82 -2.95 5.28
N PHE A 94 8.92 -4.27 5.21
CA PHE A 94 8.23 -5.05 4.17
C PHE A 94 6.71 -4.98 4.28
N ARG A 95 6.19 -4.97 5.50
CA ARG A 95 4.76 -4.86 5.75
C ARG A 95 4.25 -3.43 5.48
N ARG A 96 5.04 -2.39 5.81
CA ARG A 96 4.72 -1.00 5.46
C ARG A 96 4.42 -0.86 3.97
N GLN A 97 5.30 -1.39 3.13
CA GLN A 97 5.13 -1.38 1.69
C GLN A 97 3.86 -2.14 1.25
N SER A 98 3.61 -3.31 1.81
CA SER A 98 2.44 -4.13 1.47
C SER A 98 1.13 -3.45 1.87
N LEU A 99 1.11 -2.77 3.03
CA LEU A 99 -0.05 -2.01 3.48
C LEU A 99 -0.32 -0.80 2.58
N ALA A 100 0.72 -0.04 2.22
CA ALA A 100 0.59 1.10 1.31
C ALA A 100 0.01 0.68 -0.05
N ILE A 101 0.52 -0.38 -0.66
CA ILE A 101 -0.01 -0.92 -1.92
C ILE A 101 -1.47 -1.34 -1.77
N ARG A 102 -1.80 -2.07 -0.69
CA ARG A 102 -3.17 -2.52 -0.44
C ARG A 102 -4.14 -1.35 -0.30
N TRP A 103 -3.78 -0.33 0.47
CA TRP A 103 -4.65 0.83 0.68
C TRP A 103 -4.82 1.65 -0.60
N LEU A 104 -3.76 1.91 -1.34
CA LEU A 104 -3.85 2.59 -2.63
C LEU A 104 -4.81 1.84 -3.57
N LEU A 105 -4.68 0.52 -3.69
CA LEU A 105 -5.56 -0.27 -4.55
C LEU A 105 -7.00 -0.32 -4.05
N GLN A 106 -7.21 -0.44 -2.75
CA GLN A 106 -8.53 -0.45 -2.16
C GLN A 106 -9.26 0.86 -2.44
N TYR A 107 -8.67 1.99 -2.09
CA TYR A 107 -9.30 3.30 -2.27
C TYR A 107 -9.41 3.71 -3.74
N SER A 108 -8.48 3.28 -4.61
CA SER A 108 -8.67 3.43 -6.06
C SER A 108 -9.94 2.72 -6.53
N ARG A 109 -10.22 1.51 -6.05
CA ARG A 109 -11.43 0.75 -6.43
C ARG A 109 -12.71 1.37 -5.91
N GLU A 110 -12.69 1.93 -4.70
CA GLU A 110 -13.81 2.60 -4.05
C GLU A 110 -14.12 3.98 -4.65
N ARG A 111 -13.17 4.59 -5.37
CA ARG A 111 -13.31 5.91 -5.98
C ARG A 111 -14.41 5.90 -7.08
N ALA A 112 -15.15 6.98 -7.19
CA ALA A 112 -16.05 7.20 -8.31
C ALA A 112 -15.27 7.36 -9.63
N GLY A 113 -15.80 6.83 -10.73
CA GLY A 113 -15.13 6.87 -12.04
C GLY A 113 -15.54 5.68 -12.91
N LYS A 114 -15.34 5.79 -14.23
CA LYS A 114 -15.70 4.73 -15.18
C LYS A 114 -14.68 3.60 -15.21
N THR A 115 -13.41 3.93 -15.37
CA THR A 115 -12.35 2.93 -15.57
C THR A 115 -11.44 2.82 -14.35
N MET A 116 -10.85 1.66 -14.15
CA MET A 116 -9.85 1.47 -13.08
C MET A 116 -8.60 2.30 -13.35
N THR A 117 -8.28 2.55 -14.61
CA THR A 117 -7.16 3.38 -15.04
C THR A 117 -7.29 4.81 -14.50
N ASP A 118 -8.46 5.44 -14.71
CA ASP A 118 -8.72 6.80 -14.25
C ASP A 118 -8.70 6.88 -12.70
N LYS A 119 -9.38 5.94 -12.05
CA LYS A 119 -9.45 5.84 -10.59
C LYS A 119 -8.07 5.69 -9.96
N LEU A 120 -7.20 4.86 -10.56
CA LEU A 120 -5.86 4.63 -10.08
C LEU A 120 -4.98 5.87 -10.29
N ALA A 121 -5.04 6.49 -11.48
CA ALA A 121 -4.28 7.70 -11.77
C ALA A 121 -4.60 8.84 -10.79
N GLU A 122 -5.88 9.07 -10.52
CA GLU A 122 -6.32 10.09 -9.57
C GLU A 122 -5.88 9.79 -8.13
N GLU A 123 -6.03 8.54 -7.66
CA GLU A 123 -5.61 8.20 -6.30
C GLU A 123 -4.09 8.30 -6.14
N LEU A 124 -3.30 7.95 -7.16
CA LEU A 124 -1.85 8.12 -7.14
C LEU A 124 -1.45 9.60 -7.07
N LEU A 125 -2.12 10.47 -7.82
CA LEU A 125 -1.88 11.93 -7.79
C LEU A 125 -2.23 12.52 -6.41
N ASP A 126 -3.38 12.16 -5.87
CA ASP A 126 -3.80 12.62 -4.55
C ASP A 126 -2.83 12.12 -3.46
N ALA A 127 -2.44 10.85 -3.49
CA ALA A 127 -1.49 10.28 -2.54
C ALA A 127 -0.09 10.90 -2.65
N ALA A 128 0.38 11.24 -3.85
CA ALA A 128 1.64 11.97 -4.04
C ALA A 128 1.61 13.37 -3.42
N ASN A 129 0.41 13.99 -3.37
CA ASN A 129 0.15 15.27 -2.72
C ASN A 129 -0.31 15.15 -1.26
N ALA A 130 -0.10 13.99 -0.65
CA ALA A 130 -0.52 13.67 0.72
C ALA A 130 -2.03 13.86 0.96
N ARG A 131 -2.86 13.51 -0.02
CA ARG A 131 -4.33 13.57 -0.01
C ARG A 131 -4.90 12.21 -0.40
N GLY A 132 -6.24 12.09 -0.41
CA GLY A 132 -6.92 10.89 -0.88
C GLY A 132 -7.25 9.90 0.23
N GLY A 133 -7.96 8.84 -0.15
CA GLY A 133 -8.48 7.83 0.78
C GLY A 133 -7.40 6.99 1.44
N ALA A 134 -6.35 6.64 0.69
CA ALA A 134 -5.23 5.87 1.20
C ALA A 134 -4.45 6.64 2.30
N MET A 135 -4.26 7.95 2.11
CA MET A 135 -3.64 8.82 3.11
C MET A 135 -4.50 8.95 4.36
N LYS A 136 -5.81 9.18 4.19
CA LYS A 136 -6.74 9.22 5.32
C LYS A 136 -6.71 7.93 6.13
N LYS A 137 -6.65 6.78 5.46
CA LYS A 137 -6.51 5.47 6.14
C LYS A 137 -5.25 5.37 6.97
N LYS A 138 -4.11 5.84 6.45
CA LYS A 138 -2.86 5.90 7.21
C LYS A 138 -3.02 6.75 8.47
N GLU A 139 -3.59 7.95 8.33
CA GLU A 139 -3.82 8.87 9.46
C GLU A 139 -4.75 8.26 10.51
N ASP A 140 -5.83 7.60 10.09
CA ASP A 140 -6.77 6.92 10.99
C ASP A 140 -6.07 5.79 11.77
N VAL A 141 -5.22 5.00 11.11
CA VAL A 141 -4.44 3.94 11.77
C VAL A 141 -3.46 4.54 12.78
N HIS A 142 -2.77 5.63 12.43
CA HIS A 142 -1.86 6.32 13.35
C HIS A 142 -2.62 6.94 14.53
N ARG A 143 -3.77 7.56 14.29
CA ARG A 143 -4.64 8.11 15.34
C ARG A 143 -5.12 7.02 16.32
N MET A 144 -5.53 5.87 15.79
CA MET A 144 -5.88 4.71 16.62
C MET A 144 -4.69 4.21 17.44
N ALA A 145 -3.50 4.16 16.85
CA ALA A 145 -2.27 3.75 17.56
C ALA A 145 -1.92 4.74 18.68
N GLU A 146 -2.08 6.03 18.44
CA GLU A 146 -1.83 7.08 19.43
C GLU A 146 -2.86 7.04 20.58
N ALA A 147 -4.14 6.90 20.27
CA ALA A 147 -5.20 6.75 21.27
C ALA A 147 -4.98 5.53 22.19
N ASN A 148 -4.37 4.48 21.68
CA ASN A 148 -4.07 3.26 22.44
C ASN A 148 -2.63 3.23 23.00
N ARG A 149 -1.91 4.35 23.00
CA ARG A 149 -0.51 4.44 23.44
C ARG A 149 -0.31 3.95 24.88
N ALA A 150 -1.29 4.11 25.75
CA ALA A 150 -1.25 3.62 27.12
C ALA A 150 -1.04 2.10 27.22
N PHE A 151 -1.47 1.32 26.20
CA PHE A 151 -1.33 -0.13 26.15
C PHE A 151 -0.03 -0.59 25.48
N ALA A 152 0.88 0.31 25.15
CA ALA A 152 2.16 -0.03 24.47
C ALA A 152 3.03 -0.98 25.32
N HIS A 153 2.90 -0.96 26.65
CA HIS A 153 3.62 -1.87 27.56
C HIS A 153 3.18 -3.34 27.44
N TYR A 154 2.04 -3.63 26.82
CA TYR A 154 1.61 -4.99 26.49
C TYR A 154 2.23 -5.53 25.17
N ARG A 155 3.17 -4.80 24.57
CA ARG A 155 3.89 -5.23 23.37
C ARG A 155 4.79 -6.45 23.70
N TRP A 156 4.88 -7.40 22.77
CA TRP A 156 5.76 -8.59 22.83
C TRP A 156 6.79 -8.58 21.72
#